data_1cbd5ab52f0417fc91665929c4dc888c
#
_entry.id   1cbd5ab52f0417fc91665929c4dc888c
#
_cell.length_a   1.000
_cell.length_b   1.000
_cell.length_c   1.000
_cell.angle_alpha   90.00
_cell.angle_beta   90.00
_cell.angle_gamma   90.00
#
_symmetry.space_group_name_H-M   'P 1'
#
loop_
_entity.id
_entity.type
_entity.pdbx_description
1 polymer ?
#
loop_
_entity_poly.entity_id
_entity_poly.type
_entity_poly.pdbx_seq_one_letter_code
_entity_poly.pdbx_strand_id
1 'polypeptide(L)'
;MGDTKYLSIESISKENTGGKVTLTASLCSSAGIRADLWYSFDREFDDAVCDDRCDAVVTTLLLAAMKFGYEELRCCYPISRKLYYNLTYHVIPQLYHGGNSLSRIRIAAPLTDTVFHGDMVATGMSRGVDSFATMYE
;
A
#
# COMPACT_ATOMS: atom_id res chain seq x y z
N MET A 1 20.00 -21.35 -8.98
CA MET A 1 19.12 -20.54 -8.15
C MET A 1 18.39 -19.56 -9.06
N GLY A 2 17.09 -19.60 -9.10
CA GLY A 2 16.32 -18.58 -9.82
C GLY A 2 16.41 -17.25 -9.06
N ASP A 3 16.55 -16.14 -9.79
CA ASP A 3 16.51 -14.81 -9.18
C ASP A 3 15.12 -14.56 -8.59
N THR A 4 15.07 -14.06 -7.36
CA THR A 4 13.80 -13.70 -6.68
C THR A 4 13.03 -12.69 -7.51
N LYS A 5 11.79 -13.03 -7.84
CA LYS A 5 10.91 -12.16 -8.61
C LYS A 5 10.32 -11.08 -7.68
N TYR A 6 10.72 -9.84 -7.87
CA TYR A 6 10.31 -8.74 -6.99
C TYR A 6 9.67 -7.56 -7.72
N LEU A 7 8.84 -6.82 -7.00
CA LEU A 7 8.37 -5.48 -7.33
C LEU A 7 8.92 -4.51 -6.29
N SER A 8 9.59 -3.46 -6.72
CA SER A 8 10.22 -2.45 -5.85
C SER A 8 9.52 -1.11 -5.96
N ILE A 9 9.24 -0.48 -4.82
CA ILE A 9 8.84 0.91 -4.70
C ILE A 9 10.14 1.70 -4.45
N GLU A 10 10.62 2.41 -5.48
CA GLU A 10 11.94 3.05 -5.47
C GLU A 10 11.92 4.46 -4.89
N SER A 11 10.85 5.21 -5.13
CA SER A 11 10.68 6.56 -4.61
C SER A 11 9.21 6.92 -4.38
N ILE A 12 8.99 7.84 -3.45
CA ILE A 12 7.70 8.48 -3.22
C ILE A 12 7.94 9.98 -3.24
N SER A 13 7.13 10.72 -3.97
CA SER A 13 7.17 12.18 -4.04
C SER A 13 5.77 12.77 -3.91
N LYS A 14 5.69 13.96 -3.31
CA LYS A 14 4.46 14.73 -3.18
C LYS A 14 4.62 16.07 -3.88
N GLU A 15 3.70 16.41 -4.76
CA GLU A 15 3.70 17.66 -5.52
C GLU A 15 2.37 18.38 -5.38
N ASN A 16 2.44 19.70 -5.22
CA ASN A 16 1.28 20.60 -5.17
C ASN A 16 1.22 21.43 -6.45
N THR A 17 0.27 21.15 -7.32
CA THR A 17 0.09 21.84 -8.62
C THR A 17 -1.38 22.01 -8.95
N GLY A 18 -1.77 23.21 -9.39
CA GLY A 18 -3.12 23.45 -9.93
C GLY A 18 -4.26 23.19 -8.95
N GLY A 19 -4.07 23.44 -7.66
CA GLY A 19 -5.10 23.18 -6.64
C GLY A 19 -5.24 21.73 -6.23
N LYS A 20 -4.31 20.87 -6.66
CA LYS A 20 -4.24 19.45 -6.33
C LYS A 20 -2.94 19.13 -5.60
N VAL A 21 -2.99 18.13 -4.73
CA VAL A 21 -1.82 17.43 -4.20
C VAL A 21 -1.73 16.05 -4.83
N THR A 22 -0.60 15.72 -5.40
CA THR A 22 -0.37 14.43 -6.06
C THR A 22 0.77 13.70 -5.36
N LEU A 23 0.51 12.48 -4.92
CA LEU A 23 1.50 11.54 -4.41
C LEU A 23 1.85 10.56 -5.53
N THR A 24 3.12 10.48 -5.88
CA THR A 24 3.62 9.57 -6.93
C THR A 24 4.63 8.60 -6.34
N ALA A 25 4.44 7.31 -6.61
CA ALA A 25 5.38 6.26 -6.27
C ALA A 25 5.96 5.66 -7.55
N SER A 26 7.28 5.69 -7.71
CA SER A 26 7.97 5.06 -8.84
C SER A 26 8.29 3.61 -8.53
N LEU A 27 7.91 2.74 -9.44
CA LEU A 27 7.99 1.29 -9.32
C LEU A 27 8.99 0.71 -10.31
N CYS A 28 9.69 -0.34 -9.91
CA CYS A 28 10.55 -1.14 -10.78
C CYS A 28 10.39 -2.63 -10.45
N SER A 29 10.22 -3.46 -11.48
CA SER A 29 10.18 -4.91 -11.30
C SER A 29 11.55 -5.55 -11.53
N SER A 30 11.74 -6.79 -11.06
CA SER A 30 12.93 -7.61 -11.34
C SER A 30 13.17 -7.85 -12.85
N ALA A 31 12.13 -7.70 -13.68
CA ALA A 31 12.23 -7.76 -15.14
C ALA A 31 12.62 -6.41 -15.78
N GLY A 32 12.91 -5.38 -14.99
CA GLY A 32 13.25 -4.03 -15.48
C GLY A 32 12.07 -3.20 -15.96
N ILE A 33 10.83 -3.64 -15.73
CA ILE A 33 9.63 -2.88 -16.06
C ILE A 33 9.48 -1.75 -15.05
N ARG A 34 9.34 -0.52 -15.54
CA ARG A 34 9.13 0.69 -14.74
C ARG A 34 7.70 1.20 -14.92
N ALA A 35 7.11 1.67 -13.85
CA ALA A 35 5.77 2.27 -13.84
C ALA A 35 5.65 3.27 -12.68
N ASP A 36 4.68 4.18 -12.77
CA ASP A 36 4.34 5.09 -11.70
C ASP A 36 2.92 4.80 -11.21
N LEU A 37 2.76 4.73 -9.89
CA LEU A 37 1.48 4.74 -9.22
C LEU A 37 1.27 6.11 -8.62
N TRP A 38 0.14 6.74 -8.89
CA TRP A 38 -0.13 8.07 -8.39
C TRP A 38 -1.55 8.20 -7.81
N TYR A 39 -1.67 9.09 -6.83
CA TYR A 39 -2.93 9.49 -6.21
C TYR A 39 -3.03 11.01 -6.28
N SER A 40 -4.20 11.54 -6.63
CA SER A 40 -4.42 12.98 -6.67
C SER A 40 -5.64 13.35 -5.84
N PHE A 41 -5.46 14.34 -4.97
CA PHE A 41 -6.47 14.84 -4.04
C PHE A 41 -6.61 16.35 -4.20
N ASP A 42 -7.70 16.92 -3.69
CA ASP A 42 -7.82 18.35 -3.56
C ASP A 42 -6.79 18.89 -2.55
N ARG A 43 -6.28 20.10 -2.79
CA ARG A 43 -5.21 20.70 -2.00
C ARG A 43 -5.55 20.84 -0.52
N GLU A 44 -6.82 20.91 -0.18
CA GLU A 44 -7.26 20.94 1.23
C GLU A 44 -6.83 19.72 2.04
N PHE A 45 -6.51 18.59 1.37
CA PHE A 45 -6.02 17.35 2.00
C PHE A 45 -4.50 17.24 2.04
N ASP A 46 -3.74 18.28 1.69
CA ASP A 46 -2.27 18.23 1.63
C ASP A 46 -1.64 17.75 2.94
N ASP A 47 -2.15 18.21 4.07
CA ASP A 47 -1.64 17.82 5.39
C ASP A 47 -1.91 16.35 5.74
N ALA A 48 -2.88 15.73 5.08
CA ALA A 48 -3.22 14.31 5.26
C ALA A 48 -2.46 13.38 4.30
N VAL A 49 -1.81 13.91 3.27
CA VAL A 49 -1.05 13.12 2.31
C VAL A 49 0.38 12.94 2.79
N CYS A 50 0.73 11.69 3.12
CA CYS A 50 2.05 11.31 3.63
C CYS A 50 2.97 10.85 2.51
N ASP A 51 4.16 11.44 2.41
CA ASP A 51 5.22 11.08 1.45
C ASP A 51 6.47 10.48 2.12
N ASP A 52 6.42 10.27 3.44
CA ASP A 52 7.52 9.74 4.25
C ASP A 52 7.39 8.24 4.57
N ARG A 53 6.34 7.58 4.07
CA ARG A 53 6.09 6.15 4.27
C ARG A 53 5.31 5.50 3.14
N CYS A 54 5.41 4.17 3.08
CA CYS A 54 4.84 3.34 2.02
C CYS A 54 3.47 2.73 2.34
N ASP A 55 2.85 2.99 3.47
CA ASP A 55 1.64 2.27 3.91
C ASP A 55 0.56 2.21 2.83
N ALA A 56 0.20 3.34 2.24
CA ALA A 56 -0.81 3.40 1.17
C ALA A 56 -0.37 2.65 -0.10
N VAL A 57 0.88 2.83 -0.50
CA VAL A 57 1.41 2.24 -1.74
C VAL A 57 1.52 0.72 -1.63
N VAL A 58 2.04 0.21 -0.52
CA VAL A 58 2.13 -1.24 -0.25
C VAL A 58 0.75 -1.88 -0.24
N THR A 59 -0.23 -1.26 0.43
CA THR A 59 -1.60 -1.78 0.50
C THR A 59 -2.24 -1.84 -0.89
N THR A 60 -2.05 -0.82 -1.71
CA THR A 60 -2.59 -0.78 -3.09
C THR A 60 -1.95 -1.84 -3.99
N LEU A 61 -0.63 -2.03 -3.88
CA LEU A 61 0.11 -2.92 -4.79
C LEU A 61 0.06 -4.39 -4.39
N LEU A 62 -0.23 -4.71 -3.13
CA LEU A 62 -0.12 -6.06 -2.58
C LEU A 62 -0.87 -7.10 -3.41
N LEU A 63 -2.14 -6.87 -3.67
CA LEU A 63 -2.98 -7.82 -4.41
C LEU A 63 -2.49 -8.01 -5.85
N ALA A 64 -2.14 -6.93 -6.52
CA ALA A 64 -1.59 -6.97 -7.87
C ALA A 64 -0.24 -7.72 -7.90
N ALA A 65 0.65 -7.45 -6.95
CA ALA A 65 1.94 -8.12 -6.84
C ALA A 65 1.78 -9.64 -6.63
N MET A 66 0.85 -10.06 -5.77
CA MET A 66 0.49 -11.47 -5.57
C MET A 66 -0.08 -12.10 -6.86
N LYS A 67 -0.94 -11.37 -7.57
CA LYS A 67 -1.55 -11.85 -8.83
C LYS A 67 -0.55 -12.03 -9.95
N PHE A 68 0.43 -11.13 -10.06
CA PHE A 68 1.51 -11.24 -11.06
C PHE A 68 2.64 -12.19 -10.66
N GLY A 69 2.53 -12.83 -9.50
CA GLY A 69 3.46 -13.85 -9.05
C GLY A 69 4.81 -13.29 -8.60
N TYR A 70 4.84 -12.07 -8.05
CA TYR A 70 6.01 -11.57 -7.36
C TYR A 70 6.17 -12.27 -6.02
N GLU A 71 7.41 -12.60 -5.67
CA GLU A 71 7.77 -13.28 -4.41
C GLU A 71 8.10 -12.26 -3.31
N GLU A 72 8.46 -11.04 -3.70
CA GLU A 72 8.85 -9.98 -2.78
C GLU A 72 8.32 -8.62 -3.26
N LEU A 73 7.73 -7.87 -2.34
CA LEU A 73 7.39 -6.45 -2.47
C LEU A 73 8.40 -5.65 -1.64
N ARG A 74 9.29 -4.94 -2.33
CA ARG A 74 10.35 -4.13 -1.72
C ARG A 74 9.90 -2.69 -1.60
N CYS A 75 10.25 -2.05 -0.49
CA CYS A 75 10.00 -0.63 -0.31
C CYS A 75 11.19 0.05 0.35
N CYS A 76 11.67 1.16 -0.23
CA CYS A 76 12.76 1.94 0.33
C CYS A 76 12.31 2.87 1.48
N TYR A 77 11.01 3.12 1.60
CA TYR A 77 10.41 3.92 2.69
C TYR A 77 9.82 3.02 3.77
N PRO A 78 9.76 3.49 5.02
CA PRO A 78 9.20 2.70 6.11
C PRO A 78 7.69 2.46 5.93
N ILE A 79 7.22 1.34 6.47
CA ILE A 79 5.80 1.07 6.70
C ILE A 79 5.54 0.94 8.19
N SER A 80 4.31 1.19 8.60
CA SER A 80 3.95 1.02 10.01
C SER A 80 4.08 -0.44 10.44
N ARG A 81 4.63 -0.68 11.63
CA ARG A 81 4.76 -2.03 12.19
C ARG A 81 3.41 -2.74 12.29
N LYS A 82 2.36 -2.00 12.63
CA LYS A 82 0.99 -2.52 12.70
C LYS A 82 0.51 -3.02 11.34
N LEU A 83 0.72 -2.23 10.27
CA LEU A 83 0.35 -2.64 8.91
C LEU A 83 1.16 -3.87 8.48
N TYR A 84 2.47 -3.85 8.66
CA TYR A 84 3.35 -4.99 8.36
C TYR A 84 2.86 -6.28 9.01
N TYR A 85 2.54 -6.22 10.32
CA TYR A 85 2.04 -7.36 11.07
C TYR A 85 0.73 -7.88 10.48
N ASN A 86 -0.24 -6.99 10.25
CA ASN A 86 -1.54 -7.36 9.71
C ASN A 86 -1.45 -7.96 8.31
N LEU A 87 -0.65 -7.35 7.43
CA LEU A 87 -0.47 -7.88 6.07
C LEU A 87 0.23 -9.23 6.07
N THR A 88 1.32 -9.36 6.83
CA THR A 88 2.16 -10.56 6.81
C THR A 88 1.49 -11.77 7.46
N TYR A 89 0.81 -11.57 8.58
CA TYR A 89 0.28 -12.68 9.39
C TYR A 89 -1.21 -12.95 9.22
N HIS A 90 -1.96 -11.99 8.63
CA HIS A 90 -3.39 -12.16 8.44
C HIS A 90 -3.79 -12.07 6.97
N VAL A 91 -3.52 -10.95 6.28
CA VAL A 91 -4.04 -10.70 4.94
C VAL A 91 -3.39 -11.62 3.90
N ILE A 92 -2.07 -11.67 3.83
CA ILE A 92 -1.35 -12.50 2.85
C ILE A 92 -1.70 -13.99 2.99
N PRO A 93 -1.70 -14.58 4.20
CA PRO A 93 -2.13 -15.97 4.36
C PRO A 93 -3.56 -16.23 3.91
N GLN A 94 -4.51 -15.36 4.26
CA GLN A 94 -5.91 -15.49 3.84
C GLN A 94 -6.06 -15.42 2.32
N LEU A 95 -5.40 -14.47 1.67
CA LEU A 95 -5.42 -14.33 0.21
C LEU A 95 -4.77 -15.52 -0.49
N TYR A 96 -3.65 -15.99 0.01
CA TYR A 96 -2.92 -17.12 -0.55
C TYR A 96 -3.72 -18.44 -0.43
N HIS A 97 -4.34 -18.69 0.72
CA HIS A 97 -5.13 -19.92 0.95
C HIS A 97 -6.56 -19.85 0.43
N GLY A 98 -7.03 -18.67 0.04
CA GLY A 98 -8.41 -18.44 -0.41
C GLY A 98 -8.77 -19.00 -1.80
N GLY A 99 -7.88 -19.77 -2.44
CA GLY A 99 -8.16 -20.44 -3.72
C GLY A 99 -8.16 -19.52 -4.95
N ASN A 100 -7.66 -18.29 -4.83
CA ASN A 100 -7.71 -17.27 -5.89
C ASN A 100 -6.50 -17.27 -6.84
N SER A 101 -5.68 -18.31 -6.85
CA SER A 101 -4.45 -18.41 -7.67
C SER A 101 -3.48 -17.24 -7.43
N LEU A 102 -3.42 -16.77 -6.18
CA LEU A 102 -2.49 -15.73 -5.76
C LEU A 102 -1.20 -16.33 -5.23
N SER A 103 -0.06 -15.77 -5.62
CA SER A 103 1.25 -16.21 -5.14
C SER A 103 1.51 -15.69 -3.73
N ARG A 104 2.20 -16.50 -2.93
CA ARG A 104 2.70 -16.02 -1.64
C ARG A 104 3.76 -14.93 -1.86
N ILE A 105 3.70 -13.87 -1.09
CA ILE A 105 4.61 -12.73 -1.20
C ILE A 105 5.18 -12.37 0.18
N ARG A 106 6.41 -11.85 0.19
CA ARG A 106 7.05 -11.27 1.36
C ARG A 106 7.16 -9.75 1.20
N ILE A 107 6.94 -9.01 2.27
CA ILE A 107 7.15 -7.56 2.31
C ILE A 107 8.55 -7.30 2.89
N ALA A 108 9.38 -6.57 2.15
CA ALA A 108 10.72 -6.14 2.56
C ALA A 108 10.75 -4.61 2.63
N ALA A 109 10.58 -4.06 3.82
CA ALA A 109 10.56 -2.62 4.08
C ALA A 109 11.12 -2.32 5.47
N PRO A 110 11.71 -1.14 5.69
CA PRO A 110 11.95 -0.63 7.02
C PRO A 110 10.62 -0.50 7.79
N LEU A 111 10.65 -0.67 9.11
CA LEU A 111 9.45 -0.55 9.95
C LEU A 111 9.52 0.71 10.79
N THR A 112 8.37 1.37 10.99
CA THR A 112 8.24 2.51 11.88
C THR A 112 7.15 2.29 12.91
N ASP A 113 7.37 2.79 14.13
CA ASP A 113 6.40 2.81 15.22
C ASP A 113 5.72 4.19 15.34
N THR A 114 6.08 5.14 14.49
CA THR A 114 5.44 6.46 14.47
C THR A 114 3.97 6.33 14.10
N VAL A 115 3.10 6.77 14.98
CA VAL A 115 1.65 6.76 14.79
C VAL A 115 1.18 8.15 14.37
N PHE A 116 0.32 8.22 13.35
CA PHE A 116 -0.42 9.44 13.06
C PHE A 116 -1.65 9.51 13.95
N HIS A 117 -1.85 10.65 14.57
CA HIS A 117 -3.08 10.96 15.29
C HIS A 117 -3.95 11.80 14.36
N GLY A 118 -5.02 11.20 13.86
CA GLY A 118 -6.04 11.90 13.09
C GLY A 118 -7.27 12.15 13.96
N ASP A 119 -7.94 13.25 13.70
CA ASP A 119 -9.16 13.65 14.43
C ASP A 119 -10.43 13.04 13.81
N MET A 120 -10.29 12.36 12.67
CA MET A 120 -11.43 11.79 11.94
C MET A 120 -11.11 10.40 11.38
N VAL A 121 -12.16 9.58 11.32
CA VAL A 121 -12.15 8.29 10.61
C VAL A 121 -13.13 8.38 9.45
N ALA A 122 -12.70 7.99 8.26
CA ALA A 122 -13.54 7.94 7.08
C ALA A 122 -13.72 6.50 6.59
N THR A 123 -14.94 6.16 6.18
CA THR A 123 -15.25 4.88 5.56
C THR A 123 -16.16 5.07 4.36
N GLY A 124 -16.03 4.21 3.34
CA GLY A 124 -16.96 4.17 2.22
C GLY A 124 -18.29 3.58 2.65
N MET A 125 -19.40 4.26 2.34
CA MET A 125 -20.73 3.77 2.66
C MET A 125 -21.43 3.21 1.42
N SER A 126 -21.49 1.89 1.30
CA SER A 126 -22.19 1.18 0.21
C SER A 126 -23.68 0.94 0.49
N ARG A 127 -24.17 1.29 1.69
CA ARG A 127 -25.49 0.93 2.24
C ARG A 127 -25.70 -0.57 2.48
N GLY A 128 -24.62 -1.36 2.46
CA GLY A 128 -24.62 -2.75 2.86
C GLY A 128 -24.50 -2.92 4.38
N VAL A 129 -24.69 -4.16 4.85
CA VAL A 129 -24.62 -4.51 6.28
C VAL A 129 -23.26 -4.14 6.87
N ASP A 130 -22.17 -4.37 6.14
CA ASP A 130 -20.80 -4.08 6.58
C ASP A 130 -20.57 -2.57 6.80
N SER A 131 -21.14 -1.73 5.93
CA SER A 131 -21.05 -0.27 6.10
C SER A 131 -21.77 0.21 7.35
N PHE A 132 -22.92 -0.39 7.68
CA PHE A 132 -23.64 -0.06 8.90
C PHE A 132 -22.90 -0.56 10.14
N ALA A 133 -22.33 -1.78 10.11
CA ALA A 133 -21.54 -2.31 11.21
C ALA A 133 -20.35 -1.37 11.56
N THR A 134 -19.63 -0.90 10.56
CA THR A 134 -18.48 0.01 10.74
C THR A 134 -18.87 1.36 11.37
N MET A 135 -20.12 1.81 11.20
CA MET A 135 -20.58 3.07 11.79
C MET A 135 -20.93 2.96 13.28
N TYR A 136 -21.16 1.73 13.77
CA TYR A 136 -21.62 1.49 15.15
C TYR A 136 -20.55 0.90 16.07
N GLU A 137 -19.34 0.66 15.57
CA GLU A 137 -18.15 0.28 16.34
C GLU A 137 -17.32 1.52 16.75
#